data_4f5db4f11081160390e0dbee955fcb49
#
_entry.id   4f5db4f11081160390e0dbee955fcb49
#
_cell.length_a   1.000
_cell.length_b   1.000
_cell.length_c   1.000
_cell.angle_alpha   90.00
_cell.angle_beta   90.00
_cell.angle_gamma   90.00
#
_symmetry.space_group_name_H-M   'P 1'
#
loop_
_entity.id
_entity.type
_entity.pdbx_description
1 polymer ?
#
loop_
_entity_poly.entity_id
_entity_poly.type
_entity_poly.pdbx_seq_one_letter_code
_entity_poly.pdbx_strand_id
1 'polypeptide(L)'
;LIFHNNDLPGIMLGSAAQRLIRLYGVKPGNRAVVATANRDGYGVALDLLDAGAEVACVVDVRSNPPEDEMSSALMHRHVPVLVGSTLREAVPTPGGGGVRAVKIAHLESAERAARRYDSFACDTIAMSGSYAPAAALLHQAGGRVSLQDGSGGFSVHDLPAHIAAAG
;
A
#
# COMPACT_ATOMS: atom_id res chain seq x y z
N LEU A 1 -6.66 3.27 -1.34
CA LEU A 1 -7.30 1.96 -1.21
C LEU A 1 -8.41 2.05 -0.17
N ILE A 2 -9.67 1.90 -0.60
CA ILE A 2 -10.84 1.93 0.29
C ILE A 2 -11.43 0.52 0.31
N PHE A 3 -11.67 -0.03 1.50
CA PHE A 3 -12.27 -1.33 1.71
C PHE A 3 -13.12 -1.32 3.00
N HIS A 4 -13.99 -2.31 3.15
CA HIS A 4 -14.88 -2.37 4.31
C HIS A 4 -14.11 -2.62 5.60
N ASN A 5 -14.47 -1.91 6.69
CA ASN A 5 -13.82 -1.93 8.01
C ASN A 5 -12.34 -1.47 7.99
N ASN A 6 -11.98 -0.50 7.15
CA ASN A 6 -10.61 0.01 7.04
C ASN A 6 -10.17 0.89 8.23
N ASP A 7 -11.02 1.08 9.21
CA ASP A 7 -10.82 1.85 10.44
C ASP A 7 -10.48 0.99 11.67
N LEU A 8 -10.39 -0.35 11.49
CA LEU A 8 -10.06 -1.24 12.60
C LEU A 8 -8.61 -1.03 13.09
N PRO A 9 -8.38 -1.15 14.42
CA PRO A 9 -7.02 -1.21 14.96
C PRO A 9 -6.20 -2.32 14.29
N GLY A 10 -4.94 -2.01 13.97
CA GLY A 10 -4.05 -2.89 13.21
C GLY A 10 -3.97 -2.54 11.72
N ILE A 11 -4.78 -1.57 11.25
CA ILE A 11 -4.72 -1.06 9.88
C ILE A 11 -4.02 0.29 9.87
N MET A 12 -2.99 0.42 9.03
CA MET A 12 -2.17 1.62 8.97
C MET A 12 -1.59 1.86 7.58
N LEU A 13 -1.05 3.05 7.37
CA LEU A 13 -0.25 3.33 6.16
C LEU A 13 1.08 2.56 6.21
N GLY A 14 1.57 2.11 5.07
CA GLY A 14 2.87 1.46 4.95
C GLY A 14 4.00 2.33 5.48
N SER A 15 3.97 3.63 5.19
CA SER A 15 4.92 4.60 5.73
C SER A 15 4.87 4.72 7.27
N ALA A 16 3.71 4.54 7.88
CA ALA A 16 3.58 4.51 9.34
C ALA A 16 4.22 3.24 9.91
N ALA A 17 3.98 2.08 9.29
CA ALA A 17 4.62 0.82 9.68
C ALA A 17 6.15 0.94 9.58
N GLN A 18 6.68 1.49 8.49
CA GLN A 18 8.11 1.72 8.32
C GLN A 18 8.69 2.66 9.39
N ARG A 19 7.98 3.73 9.74
CA ARG A 19 8.42 4.63 10.81
C ARG A 19 8.46 3.95 12.17
N LEU A 20 7.46 3.13 12.51
CA LEU A 20 7.46 2.34 13.74
C LEU A 20 8.68 1.43 13.81
N ILE A 21 9.00 0.74 12.73
CA ILE A 21 10.13 -0.18 12.64
C ILE A 21 11.46 0.58 12.69
N ARG A 22 11.67 1.51 11.76
CA ARG A 22 12.99 2.12 11.51
C ARG A 22 13.37 3.21 12.51
N LEU A 23 12.39 3.97 13.04
CA LEU A 23 12.67 5.07 13.97
C LEU A 23 12.47 4.67 15.43
N TYR A 24 11.53 3.76 15.69
CA TYR A 24 11.15 3.44 17.07
C TYR A 24 11.46 2.01 17.47
N GLY A 25 11.94 1.15 16.54
CA GLY A 25 12.21 -0.27 16.81
C GLY A 25 10.97 -1.06 17.24
N VAL A 26 9.79 -0.59 16.82
CA VAL A 26 8.50 -1.21 17.18
C VAL A 26 7.98 -2.04 16.02
N LYS A 27 7.75 -3.33 16.27
CA LYS A 27 7.08 -4.22 15.33
C LYS A 27 5.57 -3.96 15.34
N PRO A 28 4.94 -3.59 14.21
CA PRO A 28 3.51 -3.20 14.18
C PRO A 28 2.53 -4.34 14.49
N GLY A 29 2.94 -5.57 14.28
CA GLY A 29 2.16 -6.77 14.52
C GLY A 29 2.96 -8.03 14.26
N ASN A 30 2.35 -9.20 14.35
CA ASN A 30 3.03 -10.48 14.16
C ASN A 30 2.84 -11.06 12.77
N ARG A 31 1.66 -10.83 12.17
CA ARG A 31 1.32 -11.34 10.85
C ARG A 31 0.63 -10.25 10.01
N ALA A 32 1.31 -9.78 8.99
CA ALA A 32 0.87 -8.66 8.18
C ALA A 32 0.38 -9.09 6.79
N VAL A 33 -0.55 -8.31 6.26
CA VAL A 33 -0.86 -8.24 4.83
C VAL A 33 -0.51 -6.84 4.35
N VAL A 34 0.20 -6.75 3.22
CA VAL A 34 0.55 -5.47 2.62
C VAL A 34 -0.28 -5.26 1.37
N ALA A 35 -1.04 -4.17 1.31
CA ALA A 35 -1.80 -3.79 0.12
C ALA A 35 -1.13 -2.61 -0.57
N THR A 36 -0.91 -2.73 -1.87
CA THR A 36 -0.16 -1.71 -2.61
C THR A 36 -0.74 -1.39 -3.98
N ALA A 37 -0.49 -0.17 -4.43
CA ALA A 37 -0.71 0.31 -5.80
C ALA A 37 0.59 0.86 -6.41
N ASN A 38 1.72 0.75 -5.70
CA ASN A 38 3.01 1.28 -6.10
C ASN A 38 4.17 0.36 -5.66
N ARG A 39 5.40 0.75 -5.99
CA ARG A 39 6.60 -0.02 -5.66
C ARG A 39 6.90 -0.07 -4.17
N ASP A 40 6.56 0.99 -3.42
CA ASP A 40 6.96 1.13 -2.02
C ASP A 40 6.33 0.09 -1.11
N GLY A 41 5.16 -0.47 -1.48
CA GLY A 41 4.56 -1.57 -0.73
C GLY A 41 5.45 -2.81 -0.63
N TYR A 42 6.28 -3.05 -1.63
CA TYR A 42 7.26 -4.16 -1.58
C TYR A 42 8.35 -3.88 -0.53
N GLY A 43 8.83 -2.63 -0.47
CA GLY A 43 9.76 -2.19 0.59
C GLY A 43 9.15 -2.27 1.99
N VAL A 44 7.86 -1.94 2.14
CA VAL A 44 7.13 -2.10 3.41
C VAL A 44 7.09 -3.57 3.83
N ALA A 45 6.83 -4.49 2.90
CA ALA A 45 6.80 -5.92 3.19
C ALA A 45 8.18 -6.44 3.63
N LEU A 46 9.26 -6.00 2.99
CA LEU A 46 10.63 -6.35 3.38
C LEU A 46 10.98 -5.82 4.78
N ASP A 47 10.62 -4.58 5.09
CA ASP A 47 10.84 -3.99 6.42
C ASP A 47 10.09 -4.76 7.52
N LEU A 48 8.86 -5.20 7.26
CA LEU A 48 8.08 -6.02 8.19
C LEU A 48 8.75 -7.38 8.45
N LEU A 49 9.25 -8.04 7.38
CA LEU A 49 10.00 -9.30 7.50
C LEU A 49 11.29 -9.10 8.31
N ASP A 50 12.04 -8.04 8.04
CA ASP A 50 13.28 -7.72 8.74
C ASP A 50 13.04 -7.39 10.22
N ALA A 51 11.88 -6.84 10.55
CA ALA A 51 11.42 -6.62 11.93
C ALA A 51 10.91 -7.90 12.62
N GLY A 52 10.94 -9.05 11.95
CA GLY A 52 10.50 -10.33 12.48
C GLY A 52 8.98 -10.52 12.48
N ALA A 53 8.24 -9.79 11.65
CA ALA A 53 6.84 -10.10 11.36
C ALA A 53 6.75 -11.13 10.22
N GLU A 54 5.72 -11.95 10.23
CA GLU A 54 5.35 -12.75 9.07
C GLU A 54 4.58 -11.84 8.08
N VAL A 55 4.89 -11.93 6.80
CA VAL A 55 4.08 -11.31 5.74
C VAL A 55 3.30 -12.40 5.02
N ALA A 56 2.00 -12.48 5.29
CA ALA A 56 1.11 -13.51 4.74
C ALA A 56 0.97 -13.39 3.22
N CYS A 57 0.89 -12.17 2.70
CA CYS A 57 0.94 -11.87 1.27
C CYS A 57 1.11 -10.36 1.02
N VAL A 58 1.52 -10.04 -0.20
CA VAL A 58 1.42 -8.69 -0.77
C VAL A 58 0.27 -8.70 -1.79
N VAL A 59 -0.63 -7.74 -1.69
CA VAL A 59 -1.79 -7.57 -2.57
C VAL A 59 -1.52 -6.36 -3.44
N ASP A 60 -1.21 -6.58 -4.71
CA ASP A 60 -0.94 -5.51 -5.66
C ASP A 60 -2.13 -5.32 -6.60
N VAL A 61 -2.67 -4.09 -6.62
CA VAL A 61 -3.80 -3.76 -7.48
C VAL A 61 -3.44 -3.74 -8.96
N ARG A 62 -2.16 -3.58 -9.28
CA ARG A 62 -1.65 -3.58 -10.65
C ARG A 62 -1.62 -5.00 -11.22
N SER A 63 -1.97 -5.12 -12.50
CA SER A 63 -1.91 -6.40 -13.21
C SER A 63 -0.47 -6.81 -13.54
N ASN A 64 0.42 -5.82 -13.74
CA ASN A 64 1.82 -6.00 -14.09
C ASN A 64 2.70 -5.24 -13.09
N PRO A 65 3.01 -5.81 -11.94
CA PRO A 65 3.94 -5.20 -10.99
C PRO A 65 5.35 -5.16 -11.57
N PRO A 66 6.22 -4.26 -11.09
CA PRO A 66 7.60 -4.21 -11.56
C PRO A 66 8.34 -5.50 -11.18
N GLU A 67 9.09 -6.03 -12.13
CA GLU A 67 10.07 -7.08 -11.89
C GLU A 67 11.40 -6.40 -11.50
N ASP A 68 11.60 -6.18 -10.22
CA ASP A 68 12.78 -5.52 -9.68
C ASP A 68 13.40 -6.32 -8.52
N GLU A 69 14.43 -5.75 -7.92
CA GLU A 69 15.15 -6.36 -6.80
C GLU A 69 14.25 -6.63 -5.59
N MET A 70 13.28 -5.73 -5.30
CA MET A 70 12.37 -5.92 -4.17
C MET A 70 11.39 -7.08 -4.41
N SER A 71 10.83 -7.19 -5.63
CA SER A 71 9.95 -8.31 -5.99
C SER A 71 10.69 -9.64 -5.95
N SER A 72 11.93 -9.67 -6.43
CA SER A 72 12.81 -10.83 -6.35
C SER A 72 13.13 -11.21 -4.90
N ALA A 73 13.41 -10.23 -4.04
CA ALA A 73 13.68 -10.46 -2.62
C ALA A 73 12.47 -11.05 -1.88
N LEU A 74 11.25 -10.60 -2.18
CA LEU A 74 10.02 -11.19 -1.62
C LEU A 74 9.81 -12.63 -2.11
N MET A 75 10.08 -12.91 -3.37
CA MET A 75 10.00 -14.26 -3.93
C MET A 75 10.99 -15.20 -3.23
N HIS A 76 12.24 -14.79 -3.02
CA HIS A 76 13.24 -15.56 -2.29
C HIS A 76 12.86 -15.81 -0.82
N ARG A 77 12.07 -14.94 -0.23
CA ARG A 77 11.52 -15.10 1.12
C ARG A 77 10.16 -15.82 1.14
N HIS A 78 9.74 -16.39 0.01
CA HIS A 78 8.50 -17.13 -0.17
C HIS A 78 7.22 -16.36 0.18
N VAL A 79 7.22 -15.03 -0.01
CA VAL A 79 6.04 -14.19 0.19
C VAL A 79 5.18 -14.20 -1.05
N PRO A 80 3.92 -14.67 -0.99
CA PRO A 80 3.01 -14.62 -2.13
C PRO A 80 2.70 -13.16 -2.51
N VAL A 81 2.75 -12.85 -3.82
CA VAL A 81 2.31 -11.58 -4.38
C VAL A 81 1.07 -11.82 -5.22
N LEU A 82 -0.07 -11.27 -4.78
CA LEU A 82 -1.36 -11.39 -5.44
C LEU A 82 -1.58 -10.17 -6.33
N VAL A 83 -1.19 -10.29 -7.59
CA VAL A 83 -1.34 -9.22 -8.59
C VAL A 83 -2.78 -9.09 -9.07
N GLY A 84 -3.17 -7.94 -9.60
CA GLY A 84 -4.53 -7.68 -10.05
C GLY A 84 -5.56 -7.91 -8.95
N SER A 85 -5.21 -7.60 -7.70
CA SER A 85 -6.01 -7.93 -6.53
C SER A 85 -6.17 -6.72 -5.61
N THR A 86 -7.25 -6.68 -4.85
CA THR A 86 -7.52 -5.58 -3.91
C THR A 86 -8.13 -6.10 -2.61
N LEU A 87 -8.01 -5.32 -1.54
CA LEU A 87 -8.69 -5.62 -0.29
C LEU A 87 -10.19 -5.37 -0.44
N ARG A 88 -11.00 -6.30 0.02
CA ARG A 88 -12.46 -6.18 0.04
C ARG A 88 -12.97 -5.77 1.42
N GLU A 89 -12.49 -6.44 2.45
CA GLU A 89 -13.00 -6.30 3.81
C GLU A 89 -11.95 -6.73 4.82
N ALA A 90 -11.72 -5.94 5.86
CA ALA A 90 -11.03 -6.39 7.07
C ALA A 90 -12.02 -7.06 8.01
N VAL A 91 -11.65 -8.23 8.53
CA VAL A 91 -12.48 -9.02 9.44
C VAL A 91 -12.07 -8.71 10.88
N PRO A 92 -12.99 -8.19 11.71
CA PRO A 92 -12.65 -7.85 13.09
C PRO A 92 -12.44 -9.09 13.97
N THR A 93 -11.69 -8.93 15.04
CA THR A 93 -11.66 -9.89 16.14
C THR A 93 -13.04 -9.95 16.83
N PRO A 94 -13.45 -11.07 17.42
CA PRO A 94 -14.64 -11.11 18.28
C PRO A 94 -14.50 -10.06 19.39
N GLY A 95 -15.50 -9.19 19.52
CA GLY A 95 -15.45 -8.07 20.47
C GLY A 95 -14.83 -6.77 19.91
N GLY A 96 -14.37 -6.73 18.67
CA GLY A 96 -13.99 -5.47 17.97
C GLY A 96 -12.60 -4.92 18.30
N GLY A 97 -11.71 -5.70 18.92
CA GLY A 97 -10.39 -5.24 19.40
C GLY A 97 -9.30 -5.09 18.33
N GLY A 98 -9.59 -5.31 17.06
CA GLY A 98 -8.62 -5.19 15.97
C GLY A 98 -8.94 -6.09 14.79
N VAL A 99 -8.05 -6.11 13.79
CA VAL A 99 -8.17 -6.99 12.64
C VAL A 99 -7.67 -8.40 12.99
N ARG A 100 -8.34 -9.44 12.47
CA ARG A 100 -7.90 -10.84 12.58
C ARG A 100 -7.71 -11.54 11.24
N ALA A 101 -8.27 -10.98 10.18
CA ALA A 101 -8.12 -11.49 8.81
C ALA A 101 -8.52 -10.40 7.80
N VAL A 102 -8.18 -10.62 6.55
CA VAL A 102 -8.60 -9.80 5.43
C VAL A 102 -9.15 -10.67 4.30
N LYS A 103 -10.22 -10.21 3.64
CA LYS A 103 -10.75 -10.79 2.41
C LYS A 103 -10.19 -10.02 1.22
N ILE A 104 -9.65 -10.75 0.26
CA ILE A 104 -9.00 -10.23 -0.94
C ILE A 104 -9.84 -10.61 -2.15
N ALA A 105 -10.15 -9.64 -2.99
CA ALA A 105 -10.84 -9.82 -4.26
C ALA A 105 -9.87 -9.72 -5.42
N HIS A 106 -9.97 -10.62 -6.38
CA HIS A 106 -9.29 -10.49 -7.66
C HIS A 106 -10.07 -9.53 -8.56
N LEU A 107 -9.37 -8.69 -9.32
CA LEU A 107 -9.96 -7.75 -10.25
C LEU A 107 -10.14 -8.41 -11.61
N GLU A 108 -11.37 -8.53 -12.08
CA GLU A 108 -11.69 -8.99 -13.44
C GLU A 108 -11.46 -7.86 -14.46
N SER A 109 -11.58 -6.60 -14.00
CA SER A 109 -11.28 -5.37 -14.73
C SER A 109 -10.97 -4.26 -13.72
N ALA A 110 -10.50 -3.09 -14.19
CA ALA A 110 -10.22 -1.94 -13.32
C ALA A 110 -11.42 -1.52 -12.43
N GLU A 111 -12.65 -1.87 -12.83
CA GLU A 111 -13.89 -1.46 -12.17
C GLU A 111 -14.65 -2.61 -11.50
N ARG A 112 -14.28 -3.86 -11.73
CA ARG A 112 -15.05 -5.02 -11.29
C ARG A 112 -14.20 -6.04 -10.55
N ALA A 113 -14.48 -6.23 -9.26
CA ALA A 113 -13.91 -7.30 -8.45
C ALA A 113 -14.66 -8.62 -8.67
N ALA A 114 -13.93 -9.72 -8.68
CA ALA A 114 -14.51 -11.06 -8.73
C ALA A 114 -15.41 -11.32 -7.52
N ARG A 115 -16.39 -12.23 -7.67
CA ARG A 115 -17.27 -12.66 -6.57
C ARG A 115 -16.57 -13.64 -5.61
N ARG A 116 -15.44 -14.22 -6.01
CA ARG A 116 -14.66 -15.13 -5.18
C ARG A 116 -13.62 -14.32 -4.39
N TYR A 117 -13.47 -14.64 -3.12
CA TYR A 117 -12.56 -13.98 -2.21
C TYR A 117 -11.63 -15.00 -1.57
N ASP A 118 -10.34 -14.67 -1.53
CA ASP A 118 -9.39 -15.35 -0.68
C ASP A 118 -9.36 -14.70 0.70
N SER A 119 -9.10 -15.47 1.75
CA SER A 119 -9.05 -14.95 3.12
C SER A 119 -7.70 -15.29 3.74
N PHE A 120 -7.02 -14.26 4.26
CA PHE A 120 -5.75 -14.40 4.94
C PHE A 120 -5.88 -13.94 6.39
N ALA A 121 -5.45 -14.77 7.32
CA ALA A 121 -5.34 -14.37 8.72
C ALA A 121 -4.21 -13.33 8.85
N CYS A 122 -4.48 -12.24 9.57
CA CYS A 122 -3.50 -11.19 9.86
C CYS A 122 -3.96 -10.38 11.07
N ASP A 123 -3.01 -9.81 11.80
CA ASP A 123 -3.25 -8.83 12.86
C ASP A 123 -2.87 -7.40 12.43
N THR A 124 -2.25 -7.28 11.25
CA THR A 124 -1.80 -6.00 10.70
C THR A 124 -2.08 -5.94 9.21
N ILE A 125 -2.59 -4.78 8.75
CA ILE A 125 -2.72 -4.45 7.33
C ILE A 125 -1.96 -3.14 7.10
N ALA A 126 -0.91 -3.20 6.27
CA ALA A 126 -0.15 -2.03 5.86
C ALA A 126 -0.54 -1.62 4.43
N MET A 127 -0.88 -0.35 4.22
CA MET A 127 -1.36 0.14 2.94
C MET A 127 -0.35 1.11 2.31
N SER A 128 0.04 0.85 1.05
CA SER A 128 0.82 1.75 0.22
C SER A 128 0.05 2.08 -1.05
N GLY A 129 -0.66 3.21 -1.01
CA GLY A 129 -1.45 3.69 -2.15
C GLY A 129 -0.64 4.60 -3.08
N SER A 130 -1.31 5.52 -3.75
CA SER A 130 -0.66 6.56 -4.56
C SER A 130 -0.20 7.73 -3.68
N TYR A 131 0.79 8.45 -4.18
CA TYR A 131 1.21 9.73 -3.61
C TYR A 131 0.51 10.88 -4.30
N ALA A 132 0.15 11.91 -3.54
CA ALA A 132 -0.20 13.21 -4.08
C ALA A 132 0.96 14.17 -3.84
N PRO A 133 1.35 15.01 -4.80
CA PRO A 133 2.41 15.99 -4.59
C PRO A 133 2.00 16.99 -3.52
N ALA A 134 2.94 17.38 -2.64
CA ALA A 134 2.73 18.43 -1.67
C ALA A 134 2.79 19.82 -2.36
N ALA A 135 1.86 20.04 -3.29
CA ALA A 135 1.89 21.16 -4.23
C ALA A 135 1.22 22.44 -3.74
N ALA A 136 0.83 22.55 -2.46
CA ALA A 136 0.08 23.67 -1.93
C ALA A 136 0.78 25.03 -2.18
N LEU A 137 2.08 25.13 -1.95
CA LEU A 137 2.87 26.34 -2.19
C LEU A 137 3.02 26.64 -3.69
N LEU A 138 3.16 25.60 -4.51
CA LEU A 138 3.27 25.75 -5.97
C LEU A 138 1.95 26.23 -6.59
N HIS A 139 0.82 25.77 -6.06
CA HIS A 139 -0.50 26.29 -6.42
C HIS A 139 -0.67 27.78 -6.07
N GLN A 140 -0.23 28.17 -4.86
CA GLN A 140 -0.26 29.59 -4.46
C GLN A 140 0.61 30.46 -5.36
N ALA A 141 1.69 29.90 -5.90
CA ALA A 141 2.59 30.55 -6.83
C ALA A 141 2.07 30.57 -8.28
N GLY A 142 0.90 29.98 -8.56
CA GLY A 142 0.29 29.94 -9.89
C GLY A 142 0.57 28.67 -10.69
N GLY A 143 1.26 27.69 -10.12
CA GLY A 143 1.46 26.39 -10.75
C GLY A 143 0.19 25.55 -10.82
N ARG A 144 0.16 24.60 -11.74
CA ARG A 144 -0.94 23.65 -11.94
C ARG A 144 -0.50 22.23 -11.66
N VAL A 145 -1.41 21.42 -11.14
CA VAL A 145 -1.20 19.98 -10.92
C VAL A 145 -2.17 19.21 -11.80
N SER A 146 -1.67 18.24 -12.52
CA SER A 146 -2.49 17.32 -13.30
C SER A 146 -2.07 15.86 -13.09
N LEU A 147 -3.02 14.96 -13.26
CA LEU A 147 -2.75 13.53 -13.30
C LEU A 147 -1.97 13.21 -14.58
N GLN A 148 -0.87 12.47 -14.45
CA GLN A 148 -0.13 11.96 -15.60
C GLN A 148 -0.76 10.66 -16.10
N ASP A 149 -1.16 10.66 -17.36
CA ASP A 149 -1.67 9.47 -18.01
C ASP A 149 -0.59 8.36 -18.03
N GLY A 150 -0.99 7.17 -17.57
CA GLY A 150 -0.16 5.96 -17.58
C GLY A 150 0.71 5.74 -16.34
N SER A 151 1.05 6.76 -15.56
CA SER A 151 1.86 6.58 -14.32
C SER A 151 1.01 6.50 -13.05
N GLY A 152 -0.26 6.95 -13.12
CA GLY A 152 -1.12 7.08 -11.94
C GLY A 152 -0.64 8.12 -10.92
N GLY A 153 0.37 8.91 -11.27
CA GLY A 153 0.95 9.97 -10.45
C GLY A 153 0.48 11.36 -10.86
N PHE A 154 0.72 12.33 -9.99
CA PHE A 154 0.48 13.74 -10.29
C PHE A 154 1.79 14.44 -10.61
N SER A 155 1.77 15.37 -11.56
CA SER A 155 2.88 16.27 -11.86
C SER A 155 2.47 17.73 -11.70
N VAL A 156 3.46 18.55 -11.35
CA VAL A 156 3.32 20.01 -11.30
C VAL A 156 3.89 20.60 -12.58
N HIS A 157 3.16 21.51 -13.20
CA HIS A 157 3.55 22.22 -14.43
C HIS A 157 3.07 23.67 -14.40
N ASP A 158 3.40 24.42 -15.44
CA ASP A 158 3.04 25.83 -15.60
C ASP A 158 3.55 26.71 -14.44
N LEU A 159 4.77 26.41 -13.92
CA LEU A 159 5.37 27.25 -12.91
C LEU A 159 5.87 28.58 -13.50
N PRO A 160 5.72 29.73 -12.78
CA PRO A 160 6.35 30.97 -13.16
C PRO A 160 7.87 30.82 -13.33
N ALA A 161 8.47 31.57 -14.26
CA ALA A 161 9.88 31.42 -14.65
C ALA A 161 10.91 31.56 -13.52
N HIS A 162 10.53 32.18 -12.41
CA HIS A 162 11.38 32.39 -11.23
C HIS A 162 11.17 31.38 -10.12
N ILE A 163 10.32 30.36 -10.34
CA ILE A 163 9.99 29.30 -9.36
C ILE A 163 10.42 27.95 -9.92
N ALA A 164 11.15 27.20 -9.12
CA ALA A 164 11.53 25.82 -9.39
C ALA A 164 10.98 24.90 -8.28
N ALA A 165 10.50 23.72 -8.67
CA ALA A 165 10.14 22.66 -7.75
C ALA A 165 11.27 21.63 -7.74
N ALA A 166 11.62 21.13 -6.54
CA ALA A 166 12.52 20.02 -6.34
C ALA A 166 11.81 18.95 -5.50
N GLY A 167 11.94 17.66 -5.91
CA GLY A 167 11.34 16.52 -5.21
C GLY A 167 11.38 15.27 -6.06
#